data_951877779c7041642902b1463474166f
#
_entry.id   951877779c7041642902b1463474166f
#
_cell.length_a   1.000
_cell.length_b   1.000
_cell.length_c   1.000
_cell.angle_alpha   90.00
_cell.angle_beta   90.00
_cell.angle_gamma   90.00
#
_symmetry.space_group_name_H-M   'P 1'
#
loop_
_entity.id
_entity.type
_entity.pdbx_description
1 polymer ?
#
loop_
_entity_poly.entity_id
_entity_poly.type
_entity_poly.pdbx_seq_one_letter_code
_entity_poly.pdbx_strand_id
1 'polypeptide(L)'
;MKTIERTEYLNRIKNLKDTPDIKVITGIRRSGKSILMQEYIQYLKDNFNDINVIFIDFMDLSFEHLKEYHALHAYVEKRYVEGKSNYLFIDEVQMCPNFELAVNSLYSKRKYDIYITGSNAFLLSADLATLFTGRYIEIHVYPFSFKEYCNYYDNNHDIEKLFEDYTIKGGLAGSYAYNTEKDRKDYIKEVYETIVTRDLVQKYSLPDTQVLQRLSEFLMDNISNLTSPSRISNMLSEKNVSTNHVTIGKYIKYLCNAFVFYDIKRYDIRGKKYLESTEKFYLSDIGIRYAVLGTRNMDYGRVYENMVCLELLRSGYDVYVGKLYQKEIDFVAQRGSEKIYIQVSDNITEEETFKREYAPLLQIKDAYPKIIIAKTGHPKYSYEGIEVFDIRDWLLNKKQAI
;
A
#
# COMPACT_ATOMS: atom_id res chain seq x y z
N MET A 1 -12.07 14.38 -14.49
CA MET A 1 -11.36 13.11 -14.24
C MET A 1 -12.43 12.05 -14.02
N LYS A 2 -12.34 10.89 -14.68
CA LYS A 2 -13.27 9.79 -14.44
C LYS A 2 -13.01 9.25 -13.03
N THR A 3 -14.05 9.12 -12.22
CA THR A 3 -13.99 8.47 -10.90
C THR A 3 -14.54 7.06 -11.05
N ILE A 4 -13.97 6.13 -10.32
CA ILE A 4 -14.50 4.78 -10.16
C ILE A 4 -14.78 4.53 -8.69
N GLU A 5 -15.87 3.86 -8.40
CA GLU A 5 -16.18 3.45 -7.04
C GLU A 5 -15.19 2.38 -6.57
N ARG A 6 -14.55 2.64 -5.45
CA ARG A 6 -13.65 1.68 -4.80
C ARG A 6 -14.42 0.77 -3.85
N THR A 7 -15.28 -0.06 -4.43
CA THR A 7 -16.31 -0.85 -3.74
C THR A 7 -15.78 -1.64 -2.52
N GLU A 8 -14.58 -2.23 -2.60
CA GLU A 8 -14.02 -3.02 -1.46
C GLU A 8 -13.72 -2.10 -0.26
N TYR A 9 -13.10 -0.93 -0.49
CA TYR A 9 -12.83 0.04 0.58
C TYR A 9 -14.11 0.69 1.10
N LEU A 10 -15.02 1.07 0.20
CA LEU A 10 -16.29 1.66 0.59
C LEU A 10 -17.13 0.69 1.44
N ASN A 11 -17.19 -0.59 1.09
CA ASN A 11 -17.84 -1.60 1.89
C ASN A 11 -17.18 -1.80 3.25
N ARG A 12 -15.84 -1.75 3.33
CA ARG A 12 -15.13 -1.81 4.60
C ARG A 12 -15.50 -0.63 5.50
N ILE A 13 -15.53 0.59 4.97
CA ILE A 13 -15.93 1.78 5.72
C ILE A 13 -17.39 1.67 6.18
N LYS A 14 -18.31 1.22 5.30
CA LYS A 14 -19.72 0.99 5.63
C LYS A 14 -19.90 0.00 6.79
N ASN A 15 -19.11 -1.08 6.80
CA ASN A 15 -19.14 -2.08 7.87
C ASN A 15 -18.59 -1.56 9.22
N LEU A 16 -17.80 -0.47 9.20
CA LEU A 16 -17.27 0.17 10.40
C LEU A 16 -18.15 1.33 10.88
N LYS A 17 -19.26 1.61 10.18
CA LYS A 17 -20.21 2.65 10.58
C LYS A 17 -20.69 2.44 12.01
N ASP A 18 -20.75 3.52 12.78
CA ASP A 18 -21.22 3.57 14.17
C ASP A 18 -20.44 2.62 15.12
N THR A 19 -19.28 2.08 14.71
CA THR A 19 -18.38 1.40 15.65
C THR A 19 -17.62 2.43 16.50
N PRO A 20 -17.23 2.09 17.74
CA PRO A 20 -16.67 3.08 18.67
C PRO A 20 -15.30 3.63 18.26
N ASP A 21 -14.54 2.91 17.44
CA ASP A 21 -13.15 3.26 17.14
C ASP A 21 -13.03 4.42 16.16
N ILE A 22 -11.93 5.17 16.26
CA ILE A 22 -11.54 6.19 15.27
C ILE A 22 -11.12 5.48 13.98
N LYS A 23 -11.73 5.83 12.84
CA LYS A 23 -11.37 5.28 11.52
C LYS A 23 -10.28 6.13 10.92
N VAL A 24 -9.10 5.55 10.78
CA VAL A 24 -7.92 6.24 10.23
C VAL A 24 -7.64 5.72 8.83
N ILE A 25 -7.85 6.58 7.83
CA ILE A 25 -7.63 6.24 6.42
C ILE A 25 -6.20 6.62 6.07
N THR A 26 -5.35 5.60 5.89
CA THR A 26 -3.93 5.73 5.55
C THR A 26 -3.66 5.32 4.11
N GLY A 27 -2.43 5.45 3.67
CA GLY A 27 -1.99 5.01 2.33
C GLY A 27 -1.10 6.05 1.64
N ILE A 28 -0.35 5.67 0.63
CA ILE A 28 0.59 6.55 -0.07
C ILE A 28 -0.10 7.84 -0.55
N ARG A 29 0.66 8.91 -0.66
CA ARG A 29 0.19 10.18 -1.25
C ARG A 29 -0.45 9.92 -2.62
N ARG A 30 -1.62 10.55 -2.90
CA ARG A 30 -2.38 10.38 -4.15
C ARG A 30 -3.00 8.98 -4.38
N SER A 31 -3.11 8.13 -3.34
CA SER A 31 -3.82 6.84 -3.45
C SER A 31 -5.35 6.96 -3.48
N GLY A 32 -5.91 8.17 -3.31
CA GLY A 32 -7.36 8.41 -3.38
C GLY A 32 -8.08 8.44 -2.03
N LYS A 33 -7.38 8.64 -0.90
CA LYS A 33 -7.97 8.71 0.45
C LYS A 33 -9.09 9.73 0.58
N SER A 34 -8.83 10.99 0.16
CA SER A 34 -9.81 12.08 0.23
C SER A 34 -11.05 11.80 -0.64
N ILE A 35 -10.86 11.21 -1.83
CA ILE A 35 -11.97 10.82 -2.72
C ILE A 35 -12.82 9.74 -2.04
N LEU A 36 -12.21 8.71 -1.48
CA LEU A 36 -12.91 7.64 -0.77
C LEU A 36 -13.71 8.18 0.43
N MET A 37 -13.14 9.14 1.17
CA MET A 37 -13.85 9.83 2.27
C MET A 37 -15.08 10.59 1.74
N GLN A 38 -14.92 11.34 0.64
CA GLN A 38 -16.02 12.09 0.02
C GLN A 38 -17.12 11.17 -0.52
N GLU A 39 -16.76 10.05 -1.16
CA GLU A 39 -17.71 9.01 -1.60
C GLU A 39 -18.52 8.45 -0.43
N TYR A 40 -17.87 8.22 0.71
CA TYR A 40 -18.56 7.74 1.90
C TYR A 40 -19.47 8.82 2.52
N ILE A 41 -19.06 10.08 2.56
CA ILE A 41 -19.90 11.20 2.98
C ILE A 41 -21.15 11.30 2.09
N GLN A 42 -20.98 11.16 0.78
CA GLN A 42 -22.11 11.18 -0.15
C GLN A 42 -23.06 10.00 0.09
N TYR A 43 -22.49 8.80 0.25
CA TYR A 43 -23.28 7.62 0.61
C TYR A 43 -24.12 7.82 1.89
N LEU A 44 -23.53 8.43 2.93
CA LEU A 44 -24.27 8.71 4.17
C LEU A 44 -25.43 9.67 3.93
N LYS A 45 -25.21 10.75 3.17
CA LYS A 45 -26.25 11.74 2.84
C LYS A 45 -27.39 11.17 2.01
N ASP A 46 -27.09 10.24 1.10
CA ASP A 46 -28.08 9.64 0.20
C ASP A 46 -28.93 8.55 0.89
N ASN A 47 -28.42 7.92 1.95
CA ASN A 47 -29.05 6.77 2.57
C ASN A 47 -29.59 7.01 3.99
N PHE A 48 -29.29 8.15 4.63
CA PHE A 48 -29.69 8.44 6.01
C PHE A 48 -30.17 9.89 6.16
N ASN A 49 -31.37 10.07 6.74
CA ASN A 49 -31.98 11.39 6.90
C ASN A 49 -31.60 12.08 8.21
N ASP A 50 -31.44 11.29 9.30
CA ASP A 50 -31.19 11.83 10.64
C ASP A 50 -29.69 11.85 10.99
N ILE A 51 -28.90 12.41 10.09
CA ILE A 51 -27.46 12.55 10.25
C ILE A 51 -27.04 14.01 10.31
N ASN A 52 -25.91 14.25 10.98
CA ASN A 52 -25.17 15.49 10.94
C ASN A 52 -23.74 15.18 10.48
N VAL A 53 -23.30 15.78 9.40
CA VAL A 53 -21.95 15.59 8.84
C VAL A 53 -21.11 16.85 9.07
N ILE A 54 -20.04 16.71 9.82
CA ILE A 54 -19.02 17.74 10.07
C ILE A 54 -17.81 17.35 9.24
N PHE A 55 -17.54 18.08 8.15
CA PHE A 55 -16.38 17.85 7.28
C PHE A 55 -15.41 19.02 7.35
N ILE A 56 -14.14 18.72 7.57
CA ILE A 56 -13.02 19.67 7.66
C ILE A 56 -11.94 19.18 6.70
N ASP A 57 -11.60 20.02 5.73
CA ASP A 57 -10.49 19.79 4.80
C ASP A 57 -9.39 20.80 5.07
N PHE A 58 -8.29 20.38 5.66
CA PHE A 58 -7.18 21.29 6.00
C PHE A 58 -6.37 21.78 4.78
N MET A 59 -6.67 21.29 3.59
CA MET A 59 -6.14 21.89 2.34
C MET A 59 -6.96 23.09 1.87
N ASP A 60 -8.19 23.25 2.36
CA ASP A 60 -9.01 24.43 2.08
C ASP A 60 -8.70 25.54 3.09
N LEU A 61 -8.34 26.72 2.56
CA LEU A 61 -8.02 27.91 3.35
C LEU A 61 -9.16 28.37 4.28
N SER A 62 -10.42 28.01 3.97
CA SER A 62 -11.56 28.33 4.84
C SER A 62 -11.44 27.69 6.23
N PHE A 63 -10.67 26.62 6.37
CA PHE A 63 -10.38 25.93 7.63
C PHE A 63 -9.02 26.28 8.25
N GLU A 64 -8.29 27.26 7.69
CA GLU A 64 -6.95 27.61 8.20
C GLU A 64 -6.96 28.00 9.68
N HIS A 65 -8.01 28.67 10.14
CA HIS A 65 -8.21 29.07 11.53
C HIS A 65 -8.40 27.89 12.50
N LEU A 66 -8.63 26.67 11.99
CA LEU A 66 -8.77 25.43 12.76
C LEU A 66 -7.46 24.64 12.91
N LYS A 67 -6.34 25.13 12.37
CA LYS A 67 -5.03 24.47 12.49
C LYS A 67 -4.44 24.53 13.92
N GLU A 68 -5.20 25.01 14.88
CA GLU A 68 -4.92 24.94 16.32
C GLU A 68 -5.93 23.98 16.97
N TYR A 69 -5.44 23.01 17.73
CA TYR A 69 -6.26 21.88 18.21
C TYR A 69 -7.42 22.29 19.15
N HIS A 70 -7.30 23.36 19.92
CA HIS A 70 -8.41 23.88 20.70
C HIS A 70 -9.49 24.51 19.83
N ALA A 71 -9.08 25.24 18.78
CA ALA A 71 -10.01 25.80 17.81
C ALA A 71 -10.75 24.68 17.04
N LEU A 72 -10.02 23.63 16.61
CA LEU A 72 -10.59 22.43 16.02
C LEU A 72 -11.63 21.78 16.91
N HIS A 73 -11.28 21.55 18.19
CA HIS A 73 -12.18 20.95 19.16
C HIS A 73 -13.45 21.79 19.36
N ALA A 74 -13.30 23.10 19.60
CA ALA A 74 -14.43 24.01 19.82
C ALA A 74 -15.34 24.11 18.59
N TYR A 75 -14.75 24.11 17.37
CA TYR A 75 -15.50 24.12 16.13
C TYR A 75 -16.40 22.90 15.95
N VAL A 76 -15.88 21.71 16.27
CA VAL A 76 -16.63 20.45 16.19
C VAL A 76 -17.74 20.42 17.23
N GLU A 77 -17.46 20.82 18.49
CA GLU A 77 -18.47 20.86 19.54
C GLU A 77 -19.64 21.80 19.21
N LYS A 78 -19.35 22.98 18.66
CA LYS A 78 -20.38 23.95 18.25
C LYS A 78 -21.31 23.41 17.15
N ARG A 79 -20.88 22.40 16.39
CA ARG A 79 -21.63 21.78 15.29
C ARG A 79 -22.30 20.47 15.67
N TYR A 80 -22.16 20.03 16.90
CA TYR A 80 -22.92 18.89 17.40
C TYR A 80 -24.43 19.14 17.34
N VAL A 81 -25.20 18.18 16.84
CA VAL A 81 -26.64 18.24 16.79
C VAL A 81 -27.20 17.11 17.66
N GLU A 82 -27.90 17.47 18.72
CA GLU A 82 -28.57 16.51 19.60
C GLU A 82 -29.69 15.78 18.88
N GLY A 83 -29.81 14.48 19.11
CA GLY A 83 -30.82 13.63 18.48
C GLY A 83 -30.46 13.14 17.07
N LYS A 84 -29.31 13.56 16.52
CA LYS A 84 -28.80 13.04 15.24
C LYS A 84 -27.54 12.21 15.41
N SER A 85 -27.30 11.29 14.47
CA SER A 85 -26.00 10.63 14.34
C SER A 85 -24.98 11.63 13.80
N ASN A 86 -23.96 11.94 14.60
CA ASN A 86 -22.94 12.94 14.26
C ASN A 86 -21.69 12.26 13.71
N TYR A 87 -21.37 12.54 12.44
CA TYR A 87 -20.18 12.04 11.74
C TYR A 87 -19.15 13.15 11.59
N LEU A 88 -17.95 12.92 12.10
CA LEU A 88 -16.82 13.84 11.99
C LEU A 88 -15.81 13.31 10.97
N PHE A 89 -15.56 14.08 9.93
CA PHE A 89 -14.55 13.81 8.91
C PHE A 89 -13.49 14.90 8.92
N ILE A 90 -12.22 14.51 9.05
CA ILE A 90 -11.09 15.45 8.98
C ILE A 90 -10.10 14.94 7.93
N ASP A 91 -9.95 15.68 6.84
CA ASP A 91 -8.99 15.39 5.80
C ASP A 91 -7.67 16.13 6.06
N GLU A 92 -6.52 15.45 5.82
CA GLU A 92 -5.16 15.93 6.05
C GLU A 92 -4.93 16.44 7.50
N VAL A 93 -5.36 15.65 8.48
CA VAL A 93 -5.42 16.02 9.91
C VAL A 93 -4.06 16.46 10.48
N GLN A 94 -2.94 16.01 9.93
CA GLN A 94 -1.59 16.41 10.36
C GLN A 94 -1.27 17.88 10.13
N MET A 95 -2.10 18.59 9.35
CA MET A 95 -1.96 20.04 9.19
C MET A 95 -2.36 20.82 10.45
N CYS A 96 -2.98 20.15 11.43
CA CYS A 96 -3.28 20.66 12.75
C CYS A 96 -2.30 20.05 13.77
N PRO A 97 -1.26 20.76 14.23
CA PRO A 97 -0.35 20.24 15.25
C PRO A 97 -1.09 19.83 16.52
N ASN A 98 -0.70 18.71 17.12
CA ASN A 98 -1.34 18.13 18.32
C ASN A 98 -2.84 17.79 18.11
N PHE A 99 -3.26 17.54 16.89
CA PHE A 99 -4.66 17.16 16.57
C PHE A 99 -5.16 15.98 17.39
N GLU A 100 -4.28 15.07 17.80
CA GLU A 100 -4.60 13.89 18.61
C GLU A 100 -5.23 14.26 19.94
N LEU A 101 -4.88 15.40 20.53
CA LEU A 101 -5.48 15.89 21.78
C LEU A 101 -6.96 16.24 21.57
N ALA A 102 -7.27 16.93 20.47
CA ALA A 102 -8.65 17.26 20.11
C ALA A 102 -9.45 16.00 19.78
N VAL A 103 -8.91 15.12 18.93
CA VAL A 103 -9.58 13.89 18.49
C VAL A 103 -9.84 12.94 19.65
N ASN A 104 -8.86 12.72 20.55
CA ASN A 104 -9.04 11.90 21.76
C ASN A 104 -10.10 12.48 22.72
N SER A 105 -10.14 13.82 22.87
CA SER A 105 -11.17 14.49 23.68
C SER A 105 -12.56 14.27 23.08
N LEU A 106 -12.73 14.46 21.78
CA LEU A 106 -13.99 14.21 21.08
C LEU A 106 -14.41 12.74 21.15
N TYR A 107 -13.46 11.83 20.95
CA TYR A 107 -13.68 10.38 21.09
C TYR A 107 -14.21 10.01 22.49
N SER A 108 -13.65 10.57 23.54
CA SER A 108 -14.05 10.25 24.92
C SER A 108 -15.49 10.61 25.23
N LYS A 109 -16.07 11.57 24.50
CA LYS A 109 -17.46 12.00 24.65
C LYS A 109 -18.46 11.01 24.05
N ARG A 110 -18.01 10.08 23.18
CA ARG A 110 -18.86 9.08 22.50
C ARG A 110 -20.06 9.67 21.74
N LYS A 111 -19.88 10.87 21.20
CA LYS A 111 -20.93 11.64 20.52
C LYS A 111 -20.74 11.64 19.00
N TYR A 112 -19.59 11.20 18.53
CA TYR A 112 -19.18 11.30 17.13
C TYR A 112 -18.67 9.97 16.60
N ASP A 113 -19.04 9.65 15.38
CA ASP A 113 -18.36 8.64 14.56
C ASP A 113 -17.23 9.34 13.79
N ILE A 114 -15.96 9.03 14.10
CA ILE A 114 -14.80 9.84 13.72
C ILE A 114 -14.02 9.14 12.60
N TYR A 115 -13.80 9.87 11.51
CA TYR A 115 -13.00 9.48 10.36
C TYR A 115 -11.93 10.52 10.10
N ILE A 116 -10.67 10.10 10.02
CA ILE A 116 -9.56 11.01 9.73
C ILE A 116 -8.72 10.46 8.60
N THR A 117 -8.17 11.35 7.77
CA THR A 117 -7.11 11.00 6.83
C THR A 117 -5.86 11.81 7.12
N GLY A 118 -4.75 11.35 6.62
CA GLY A 118 -3.54 12.13 6.64
C GLY A 118 -2.48 11.55 5.70
N SER A 119 -1.49 12.39 5.38
CA SER A 119 -0.36 11.93 4.61
C SER A 119 0.54 11.05 5.49
N ASN A 120 1.13 10.06 4.85
CA ASN A 120 1.81 8.92 5.44
C ASN A 120 2.91 9.25 6.42
N ALA A 121 3.66 10.32 6.15
CA ALA A 121 4.78 10.68 7.00
C ALA A 121 4.35 11.05 8.44
N PHE A 122 3.10 11.41 8.66
CA PHE A 122 2.60 11.91 9.95
C PHE A 122 1.60 10.96 10.65
N LEU A 123 0.86 10.12 9.89
CA LEU A 123 -0.04 9.10 10.43
C LEU A 123 0.57 7.71 10.21
N LEU A 124 1.69 7.45 10.87
CA LEU A 124 2.32 6.13 10.81
C LEU A 124 1.56 5.14 11.67
N SER A 125 1.42 3.90 11.23
CA SER A 125 0.83 2.83 12.05
C SER A 125 1.49 2.73 13.43
N ALA A 126 2.82 2.92 13.50
CA ALA A 126 3.55 2.93 14.77
C ALA A 126 3.24 4.16 15.64
N ASP A 127 3.04 5.34 15.03
CA ASP A 127 2.67 6.56 15.76
C ASP A 127 1.18 6.52 16.16
N LEU A 128 0.29 5.97 15.31
CA LEU A 128 -1.14 5.83 15.60
C LEU A 128 -1.40 5.01 16.87
N ALA A 129 -0.65 3.93 17.09
CA ALA A 129 -0.76 3.13 18.29
C ALA A 129 -0.46 3.95 19.57
N THR A 130 0.47 4.91 19.46
CA THR A 130 0.82 5.83 20.55
C THR A 130 -0.19 6.98 20.66
N LEU A 131 -0.55 7.60 19.54
CA LEU A 131 -1.45 8.76 19.51
C LEU A 131 -2.88 8.42 19.98
N PHE A 132 -3.39 7.25 19.59
CA PHE A 132 -4.75 6.84 19.89
C PHE A 132 -4.87 5.67 20.88
N THR A 133 -3.75 5.17 21.40
CA THR A 133 -3.72 4.14 22.46
C THR A 133 -4.63 2.93 22.19
N GLY A 134 -4.63 2.42 20.93
CA GLY A 134 -5.43 1.26 20.54
C GLY A 134 -6.92 1.53 20.29
N ARG A 135 -7.33 2.81 20.19
CA ARG A 135 -8.74 3.23 19.97
C ARG A 135 -9.02 3.58 18.51
N TYR A 136 -8.36 2.92 17.58
CA TYR A 136 -8.51 3.18 16.16
C TYR A 136 -8.55 1.90 15.33
N ILE A 137 -9.15 2.00 14.14
CA ILE A 137 -9.08 0.99 13.09
C ILE A 137 -8.46 1.65 11.86
N GLU A 138 -7.39 1.06 11.35
CA GLU A 138 -6.72 1.51 10.14
C GLU A 138 -7.41 0.95 8.89
N ILE A 139 -7.64 1.85 7.92
CA ILE A 139 -8.12 1.52 6.58
C ILE A 139 -7.02 1.95 5.61
N HIS A 140 -6.16 0.99 5.25
CA HIS A 140 -5.04 1.26 4.38
C HIS A 140 -5.45 1.24 2.91
N VAL A 141 -5.29 2.39 2.22
CA VAL A 141 -5.70 2.60 0.84
C VAL A 141 -4.49 2.52 -0.09
N TYR A 142 -4.41 1.42 -0.83
CA TYR A 142 -3.38 1.21 -1.86
C TYR A 142 -3.70 2.01 -3.14
N PRO A 143 -2.71 2.28 -4.02
CA PRO A 143 -2.96 2.67 -5.40
C PRO A 143 -3.93 1.70 -6.09
N PHE A 144 -4.49 2.04 -7.24
CA PHE A 144 -5.42 1.16 -7.94
C PHE A 144 -4.83 -0.22 -8.19
N SER A 145 -5.64 -1.26 -7.94
CA SER A 145 -5.36 -2.63 -8.38
C SER A 145 -5.47 -2.73 -9.90
N PHE A 146 -4.96 -3.82 -10.47
CA PHE A 146 -5.17 -4.09 -11.90
C PHE A 146 -6.67 -4.15 -12.25
N LYS A 147 -7.50 -4.72 -11.38
CA LYS A 147 -8.95 -4.74 -11.55
C LYS A 147 -9.56 -3.33 -11.58
N GLU A 148 -9.15 -2.46 -10.65
CA GLU A 148 -9.61 -1.06 -10.63
C GLU A 148 -9.10 -0.29 -11.86
N TYR A 149 -7.89 -0.60 -12.34
CA TYR A 149 -7.36 -0.07 -13.59
C TYR A 149 -8.20 -0.47 -14.79
N CYS A 150 -8.55 -1.75 -14.92
CA CYS A 150 -9.44 -2.24 -15.99
C CYS A 150 -10.81 -1.55 -15.94
N ASN A 151 -11.39 -1.39 -14.74
CA ASN A 151 -12.67 -0.69 -14.56
C ASN A 151 -12.58 0.80 -14.95
N TYR A 152 -11.42 1.43 -14.77
CA TYR A 152 -11.21 2.82 -15.18
C TYR A 152 -11.21 2.99 -16.70
N TYR A 153 -10.62 2.06 -17.45
CA TYR A 153 -10.52 2.14 -18.91
C TYR A 153 -11.68 1.48 -19.68
N ASP A 154 -12.69 0.96 -18.98
CA ASP A 154 -13.82 0.17 -19.46
C ASP A 154 -13.42 -1.21 -20.04
N ASN A 155 -14.19 -2.23 -19.70
CA ASN A 155 -13.91 -3.66 -19.99
C ASN A 155 -13.90 -4.04 -21.50
N ASN A 156 -14.04 -3.08 -22.42
CA ASN A 156 -13.99 -3.30 -23.85
C ASN A 156 -12.57 -3.32 -24.45
N HIS A 157 -11.54 -3.11 -23.62
CA HIS A 157 -10.15 -3.14 -24.06
C HIS A 157 -9.57 -4.55 -23.91
N ASP A 158 -8.63 -4.88 -24.76
CA ASP A 158 -7.84 -6.10 -24.66
C ASP A 158 -7.13 -6.17 -23.30
N ILE A 159 -7.44 -7.20 -22.52
CA ILE A 159 -6.88 -7.41 -21.17
C ILE A 159 -5.35 -7.52 -21.22
N GLU A 160 -4.78 -8.11 -22.28
CA GLU A 160 -3.34 -8.21 -22.43
C GLU A 160 -2.71 -6.82 -22.54
N LYS A 161 -3.26 -5.97 -23.39
CA LYS A 161 -2.78 -4.60 -23.54
C LYS A 161 -2.97 -3.78 -22.26
N LEU A 162 -4.10 -3.93 -21.57
CA LEU A 162 -4.33 -3.28 -20.28
C LEU A 162 -3.31 -3.73 -19.23
N PHE A 163 -2.94 -5.01 -19.24
CA PHE A 163 -1.96 -5.54 -18.31
C PHE A 163 -0.56 -4.98 -18.60
N GLU A 164 -0.13 -4.99 -19.85
CA GLU A 164 1.16 -4.40 -20.27
C GLU A 164 1.23 -2.91 -19.90
N ASP A 165 0.17 -2.17 -20.17
CA ASP A 165 0.03 -0.77 -19.79
C ASP A 165 0.13 -0.58 -18.28
N TYR A 166 -0.55 -1.41 -17.49
CA TYR A 166 -0.55 -1.32 -16.03
C TYR A 166 0.84 -1.59 -15.42
N THR A 167 1.63 -2.51 -15.99
CA THR A 167 3.01 -2.78 -15.55
C THR A 167 3.92 -1.56 -15.68
N ILE A 168 3.55 -0.60 -16.53
CA ILE A 168 4.30 0.64 -16.78
C ILE A 168 3.67 1.83 -16.06
N LYS A 169 2.34 1.98 -16.17
CA LYS A 169 1.60 3.15 -15.65
C LYS A 169 1.33 3.07 -14.16
N GLY A 170 1.29 1.85 -13.59
CA GLY A 170 0.96 1.62 -12.18
C GLY A 170 -0.48 1.99 -11.84
N GLY A 171 -0.76 2.12 -10.54
CA GLY A 171 -2.07 2.36 -9.93
C GLY A 171 -2.29 3.79 -9.41
N LEU A 172 -1.36 4.74 -9.59
CA LEU A 172 -1.56 6.13 -9.19
C LEU A 172 -2.54 6.82 -10.14
N ALA A 173 -3.83 6.68 -9.88
CA ALA A 173 -4.93 7.07 -10.77
C ALA A 173 -4.91 8.54 -11.22
N GLY A 174 -4.32 9.45 -10.42
CA GLY A 174 -4.13 10.84 -10.82
C GLY A 174 -3.30 11.00 -12.10
N SER A 175 -2.41 10.05 -12.40
CA SER A 175 -1.59 10.05 -13.61
C SER A 175 -2.39 9.79 -14.89
N TYR A 176 -3.56 9.14 -14.78
CA TYR A 176 -4.38 8.80 -15.95
C TYR A 176 -5.09 9.99 -16.60
N ALA A 177 -5.10 11.13 -15.91
CA ALA A 177 -5.61 12.39 -16.48
C ALA A 177 -4.70 12.97 -17.58
N TYR A 178 -3.45 12.49 -17.67
CA TYR A 178 -2.48 13.00 -18.62
C TYR A 178 -2.46 12.15 -19.90
N ASN A 179 -2.53 12.82 -21.05
CA ASN A 179 -2.62 12.15 -22.35
C ASN A 179 -1.26 11.66 -22.88
N THR A 180 -0.15 12.33 -22.49
CA THR A 180 1.18 11.93 -22.95
C THR A 180 1.90 11.09 -21.91
N GLU A 181 2.76 10.18 -22.36
CA GLU A 181 3.61 9.37 -21.49
C GLU A 181 4.55 10.25 -20.66
N LYS A 182 5.08 11.31 -21.27
CA LYS A 182 5.97 12.26 -20.59
C LYS A 182 5.25 12.92 -19.40
N ASP A 183 4.08 13.51 -19.61
CA ASP A 183 3.37 14.23 -18.56
C ASP A 183 2.94 13.29 -17.43
N ARG A 184 2.60 12.03 -17.77
CA ARG A 184 2.33 10.98 -16.77
C ARG A 184 3.53 10.67 -15.91
N LYS A 185 4.70 10.47 -16.53
CA LYS A 185 5.95 10.24 -15.82
C LYS A 185 6.32 11.43 -14.93
N ASP A 186 6.22 12.63 -15.47
CA ASP A 186 6.53 13.86 -14.74
C ASP A 186 5.63 14.00 -13.50
N TYR A 187 4.31 13.73 -13.65
CA TYR A 187 3.37 13.70 -12.52
C TYR A 187 3.76 12.66 -11.44
N ILE A 188 4.03 11.41 -11.83
CA ILE A 188 4.37 10.35 -10.87
C ILE A 188 5.69 10.68 -10.18
N LYS A 189 6.67 11.19 -10.93
CA LYS A 189 7.96 11.60 -10.40
C LYS A 189 7.81 12.75 -9.40
N GLU A 190 6.98 13.75 -9.67
CA GLU A 190 6.66 14.84 -8.75
C GLU A 190 6.02 14.34 -7.46
N VAL A 191 5.07 13.38 -7.56
CA VAL A 191 4.46 12.75 -6.37
C VAL A 191 5.52 12.07 -5.51
N TYR A 192 6.40 11.28 -6.13
CA TYR A 192 7.50 10.61 -5.45
C TYR A 192 8.50 11.60 -4.82
N GLU A 193 8.94 12.59 -5.57
CA GLU A 193 9.86 13.63 -5.07
C GLU A 193 9.23 14.39 -3.89
N THR A 194 7.94 14.72 -3.96
CA THR A 194 7.23 15.35 -2.85
C THR A 194 7.30 14.50 -1.58
N ILE A 195 7.10 13.18 -1.68
CA ILE A 195 7.18 12.29 -0.52
C ILE A 195 8.61 12.26 0.03
N VAL A 196 9.60 12.01 -0.82
CA VAL A 196 10.98 11.75 -0.39
C VAL A 196 11.71 13.03 0.04
N THR A 197 11.57 14.13 -0.72
CA THR A 197 12.35 15.35 -0.50
C THR A 197 11.65 16.37 0.38
N ARG A 198 10.32 16.38 0.43
CA ARG A 198 9.57 17.32 1.26
C ARG A 198 9.00 16.66 2.51
N ASP A 199 8.12 15.66 2.33
CA ASP A 199 7.37 15.11 3.47
C ASP A 199 8.29 14.39 4.48
N LEU A 200 9.23 13.54 4.00
CA LEU A 200 10.17 12.84 4.88
C LEU A 200 11.24 13.76 5.46
N VAL A 201 11.81 14.64 4.65
CA VAL A 201 12.84 15.59 5.10
C VAL A 201 12.27 16.51 6.17
N GLN A 202 11.07 17.05 5.96
CA GLN A 202 10.43 17.94 6.92
C GLN A 202 10.09 17.20 8.23
N LYS A 203 9.53 15.98 8.13
CA LYS A 203 9.15 15.21 9.34
C LYS A 203 10.36 14.82 10.18
N TYR A 204 11.42 14.31 9.54
CA TYR A 204 12.57 13.74 10.24
C TYR A 204 13.77 14.67 10.33
N SER A 205 13.64 15.94 9.85
CA SER A 205 14.72 16.93 9.82
C SER A 205 16.03 16.37 9.24
N LEU A 206 15.93 15.71 8.08
CA LEU A 206 17.05 14.97 7.48
C LEU A 206 18.12 15.95 6.95
N PRO A 207 19.38 15.81 7.38
CA PRO A 207 20.45 16.71 6.94
C PRO A 207 20.93 16.43 5.51
N ASP A 208 20.78 15.19 5.03
CA ASP A 208 21.24 14.74 3.72
C ASP A 208 20.15 13.99 2.97
N THR A 209 19.63 14.64 1.94
CA THR A 209 18.59 14.08 1.06
C THR A 209 19.18 13.17 0.00
N GLN A 210 20.47 13.29 -0.34
CA GLN A 210 21.10 12.51 -1.41
C GLN A 210 21.20 11.03 -1.03
N VAL A 211 21.55 10.73 0.23
CA VAL A 211 21.61 9.35 0.72
C VAL A 211 20.23 8.71 0.67
N LEU A 212 19.19 9.44 1.09
CA LEU A 212 17.80 8.95 1.05
C LEU A 212 17.34 8.67 -0.38
N GLN A 213 17.63 9.58 -1.30
CA GLN A 213 17.27 9.44 -2.71
C GLN A 213 17.98 8.24 -3.35
N ARG A 214 19.30 8.13 -3.20
CA ARG A 214 20.09 7.00 -3.75
C ARG A 214 19.68 5.66 -3.14
N LEU A 215 19.35 5.63 -1.84
CA LEU A 215 18.82 4.45 -1.19
C LEU A 215 17.48 4.05 -1.81
N SER A 216 16.59 5.00 -2.01
CA SER A 216 15.27 4.73 -2.59
C SER A 216 15.39 4.24 -4.04
N GLU A 217 16.22 4.84 -4.87
CA GLU A 217 16.53 4.38 -6.24
C GLU A 217 17.13 2.96 -6.23
N PHE A 218 18.06 2.69 -5.28
CA PHE A 218 18.61 1.33 -5.11
C PHE A 218 17.52 0.30 -4.77
N LEU A 219 16.62 0.63 -3.84
CA LEU A 219 15.52 -0.27 -3.47
C LEU A 219 14.55 -0.49 -4.63
N MET A 220 14.26 0.54 -5.43
CA MET A 220 13.43 0.42 -6.64
C MET A 220 14.06 -0.50 -7.70
N ASP A 221 15.37 -0.43 -7.89
CA ASP A 221 16.09 -1.29 -8.84
C ASP A 221 16.25 -2.72 -8.34
N ASN A 222 16.15 -2.92 -7.02
CA ASN A 222 16.29 -4.20 -6.34
C ASN A 222 14.98 -4.67 -5.66
N ILE A 223 13.81 -4.26 -6.17
CA ILE A 223 12.53 -4.79 -5.68
C ILE A 223 12.55 -6.32 -5.73
N SER A 224 11.87 -6.96 -4.78
CA SER A 224 11.79 -8.44 -4.68
C SER A 224 13.12 -9.16 -4.39
N ASN A 225 14.23 -8.44 -4.19
CA ASN A 225 15.50 -9.04 -3.83
C ASN A 225 15.72 -9.00 -2.31
N LEU A 226 16.21 -10.12 -1.76
CA LEU A 226 16.66 -10.16 -0.37
C LEU A 226 17.83 -9.20 -0.16
N THR A 227 17.69 -8.28 0.78
CA THR A 227 18.77 -7.35 1.14
C THR A 227 18.80 -7.07 2.64
N SER A 228 19.81 -6.33 3.09
CA SER A 228 19.94 -5.86 4.47
C SER A 228 20.57 -4.49 4.51
N PRO A 229 20.36 -3.70 5.57
CA PRO A 229 20.99 -2.39 5.74
C PRO A 229 22.52 -2.42 5.58
N SER A 230 23.17 -3.47 6.09
CA SER A 230 24.64 -3.63 5.98
C SER A 230 25.09 -3.84 4.54
N ARG A 231 24.39 -4.71 3.79
CA ARG A 231 24.71 -4.94 2.37
C ARG A 231 24.52 -3.68 1.55
N ILE A 232 23.42 -2.95 1.77
CA ILE A 232 23.13 -1.69 1.08
C ILE A 232 24.20 -0.63 1.41
N SER A 233 24.53 -0.47 2.70
CA SER A 233 25.57 0.47 3.14
C SER A 233 26.89 0.22 2.44
N ASN A 234 27.35 -1.03 2.36
CA ASN A 234 28.59 -1.39 1.67
C ASN A 234 28.55 -1.01 0.18
N MET A 235 27.46 -1.37 -0.52
CA MET A 235 27.30 -1.05 -1.94
C MET A 235 27.22 0.46 -2.23
N LEU A 236 26.62 1.25 -1.35
CA LEU A 236 26.58 2.70 -1.48
C LEU A 236 27.95 3.33 -1.19
N SER A 237 28.69 2.77 -0.22
CA SER A 237 30.06 3.21 0.07
C SER A 237 31.03 2.98 -1.10
N GLU A 238 30.89 1.86 -1.82
CA GLU A 238 31.64 1.58 -3.06
C GLU A 238 31.36 2.62 -4.16
N LYS A 239 30.19 3.26 -4.12
CA LYS A 239 29.79 4.36 -5.02
C LYS A 239 30.11 5.76 -4.46
N ASN A 240 31.03 5.86 -3.50
CA ASN A 240 31.43 7.11 -2.84
C ASN A 240 30.30 7.82 -2.07
N VAL A 241 29.30 7.08 -1.58
CA VAL A 241 28.27 7.61 -0.68
C VAL A 241 28.65 7.25 0.74
N SER A 242 29.14 8.23 1.51
CA SER A 242 29.51 8.01 2.91
C SER A 242 28.26 7.79 3.76
N THR A 243 28.05 6.55 4.20
CA THR A 243 26.91 6.17 5.04
C THR A 243 27.23 4.93 5.86
N ASN A 244 26.36 4.58 6.81
CA ASN A 244 26.50 3.37 7.61
C ASN A 244 25.18 2.61 7.72
N HIS A 245 25.24 1.35 8.14
CA HIS A 245 24.08 0.47 8.20
C HIS A 245 22.96 0.97 9.14
N VAL A 246 23.30 1.72 10.19
CA VAL A 246 22.31 2.27 11.13
C VAL A 246 21.49 3.37 10.46
N THR A 247 22.17 4.27 9.72
CA THR A 247 21.52 5.34 8.93
C THR A 247 20.66 4.74 7.83
N ILE A 248 21.18 3.74 7.11
CA ILE A 248 20.42 3.04 6.06
C ILE A 248 19.17 2.37 6.65
N GLY A 249 19.29 1.68 7.79
CA GLY A 249 18.13 1.06 8.45
C GLY A 249 17.06 2.08 8.87
N LYS A 250 17.47 3.25 9.37
CA LYS A 250 16.55 4.35 9.68
C LYS A 250 15.84 4.87 8.43
N TYR A 251 16.59 5.11 7.36
CA TYR A 251 16.01 5.64 6.12
C TYR A 251 15.08 4.66 5.41
N ILE A 252 15.40 3.36 5.45
CA ILE A 252 14.48 2.30 5.00
C ILE A 252 13.17 2.40 5.78
N LYS A 253 13.25 2.47 7.12
CA LYS A 253 12.06 2.61 7.97
C LYS A 253 11.26 3.87 7.62
N TYR A 254 11.90 5.00 7.31
CA TYR A 254 11.20 6.21 6.90
C TYR A 254 10.48 6.05 5.56
N LEU A 255 11.10 5.39 4.59
CA LEU A 255 10.49 5.08 3.30
C LEU A 255 9.30 4.12 3.43
N CYS A 256 9.42 3.10 4.28
CA CYS A 256 8.31 2.18 4.58
C CYS A 256 7.19 2.90 5.33
N ASN A 257 7.53 3.71 6.29
CA ASN A 257 6.59 4.53 7.03
C ASN A 257 5.81 5.50 6.12
N ALA A 258 6.43 6.01 5.05
CA ALA A 258 5.76 6.81 4.02
C ALA A 258 4.98 5.95 3.00
N PHE A 259 4.91 4.65 3.20
CA PHE A 259 4.31 3.69 2.28
C PHE A 259 4.87 3.76 0.85
N VAL A 260 6.13 4.23 0.70
CA VAL A 260 6.83 4.13 -0.59
C VAL A 260 7.20 2.67 -0.84
N PHE A 261 7.63 1.97 0.22
CA PHE A 261 7.94 0.54 0.20
C PHE A 261 7.20 -0.20 1.31
N TYR A 262 6.99 -1.49 1.09
CA TYR A 262 6.56 -2.48 2.08
C TYR A 262 7.70 -3.44 2.34
N ASP A 263 8.11 -3.59 3.60
CA ASP A 263 9.09 -4.54 4.06
C ASP A 263 8.43 -5.90 4.34
N ILE A 264 8.85 -6.92 3.63
CA ILE A 264 8.34 -8.28 3.79
C ILE A 264 9.42 -9.13 4.46
N LYS A 265 9.09 -9.58 5.67
CA LYS A 265 9.97 -10.38 6.52
C LYS A 265 10.05 -11.83 6.04
N ARG A 266 11.11 -12.50 6.43
CA ARG A 266 11.27 -13.93 6.12
C ARG A 266 10.60 -14.83 7.15
N TYR A 267 10.05 -15.93 6.67
CA TYR A 267 9.46 -16.99 7.47
C TYR A 267 10.09 -18.34 7.15
N ASP A 268 10.67 -19.00 8.16
CA ASP A 268 11.20 -20.36 8.04
C ASP A 268 10.02 -21.35 8.07
N ILE A 269 9.71 -21.92 6.91
CA ILE A 269 8.56 -22.83 6.73
C ILE A 269 8.71 -24.09 7.59
N ARG A 270 9.92 -24.63 7.70
CA ARG A 270 10.20 -25.81 8.50
C ARG A 270 10.24 -25.51 10.00
N GLY A 271 10.98 -24.48 10.37
CA GLY A 271 11.14 -24.05 11.76
C GLY A 271 9.92 -23.33 12.32
N LYS A 272 8.95 -22.95 11.47
CA LYS A 272 7.74 -22.20 11.82
C LYS A 272 8.04 -20.94 12.63
N LYS A 273 9.10 -20.20 12.25
CA LYS A 273 9.57 -19.00 12.96
C LYS A 273 9.94 -17.88 12.01
N TYR A 274 9.80 -16.66 12.49
CA TYR A 274 10.22 -15.47 11.76
C TYR A 274 11.74 -15.30 11.80
N LEU A 275 12.31 -14.77 10.72
CA LEU A 275 13.74 -14.53 10.58
C LEU A 275 13.97 -13.02 10.42
N GLU A 276 14.90 -12.47 11.21
CA GLU A 276 15.11 -11.02 11.30
C GLU A 276 16.27 -10.49 10.43
N SER A 277 17.00 -11.35 9.72
CA SER A 277 18.31 -10.97 9.17
C SER A 277 18.29 -10.31 7.79
N THR A 278 17.28 -10.59 6.98
CA THR A 278 17.14 -10.04 5.61
C THR A 278 15.66 -9.95 5.25
N GLU A 279 15.32 -8.94 4.47
CA GLU A 279 13.95 -8.64 4.05
C GLU A 279 13.91 -8.42 2.53
N LYS A 280 12.74 -8.57 1.93
CA LYS A 280 12.44 -8.06 0.58
C LYS A 280 11.65 -6.77 0.71
N PHE A 281 11.89 -5.86 -0.23
CA PHE A 281 11.16 -4.59 -0.31
C PHE A 281 10.34 -4.56 -1.58
N TYR A 282 9.06 -4.19 -1.42
CA TYR A 282 8.11 -4.07 -2.52
C TYR A 282 7.62 -2.64 -2.62
N LEU A 283 7.63 -2.11 -3.83
CA LEU A 283 7.22 -0.75 -4.11
C LEU A 283 5.70 -0.63 -4.08
N SER A 284 5.17 0.41 -3.48
CA SER A 284 3.72 0.63 -3.38
C SER A 284 3.01 0.84 -4.72
N ASP A 285 3.75 1.28 -5.74
CA ASP A 285 3.26 1.45 -7.10
C ASP A 285 4.37 1.27 -8.11
N ILE A 286 4.20 0.33 -9.05
CA ILE A 286 5.24 0.04 -10.04
C ILE A 286 5.48 1.20 -11.01
N GLY A 287 4.48 2.05 -11.23
CA GLY A 287 4.62 3.26 -12.04
C GLY A 287 5.67 4.23 -11.50
N ILE A 288 5.92 4.24 -10.18
CA ILE A 288 6.97 5.04 -9.57
C ILE A 288 8.35 4.57 -10.07
N ARG A 289 8.60 3.24 -10.09
CA ARG A 289 9.85 2.69 -10.63
C ARG A 289 10.08 3.13 -12.07
N TYR A 290 9.04 2.99 -12.90
CA TYR A 290 9.12 3.37 -14.31
C TYR A 290 9.37 4.88 -14.48
N ALA A 291 8.69 5.73 -13.70
CA ALA A 291 8.85 7.17 -13.76
C ALA A 291 10.25 7.64 -13.33
N VAL A 292 10.85 7.00 -12.31
CA VAL A 292 12.13 7.40 -11.73
C VAL A 292 13.31 6.77 -12.47
N LEU A 293 13.27 5.46 -12.73
CA LEU A 293 14.39 4.69 -13.31
C LEU A 293 14.26 4.42 -14.82
N GLY A 294 13.06 4.63 -15.39
CA GLY A 294 12.77 4.25 -16.77
C GLY A 294 12.71 2.72 -16.96
N THR A 295 12.99 2.27 -18.18
CA THR A 295 12.98 0.85 -18.54
C THR A 295 14.30 0.11 -18.29
N ARG A 296 15.28 0.78 -17.68
CA ARG A 296 16.58 0.15 -17.38
C ARG A 296 16.39 -1.06 -16.48
N ASN A 297 17.05 -2.16 -16.82
CA ASN A 297 17.05 -3.41 -16.04
C ASN A 297 15.64 -3.89 -15.66
N MET A 298 14.64 -3.71 -16.55
CA MET A 298 13.30 -4.25 -16.34
C MET A 298 13.35 -5.78 -16.27
N ASP A 299 13.12 -6.29 -15.07
CA ASP A 299 12.92 -7.71 -14.79
C ASP A 299 11.43 -7.89 -14.50
N TYR A 300 10.71 -8.46 -15.46
CA TYR A 300 9.26 -8.65 -15.35
C TYR A 300 8.88 -9.65 -14.26
N GLY A 301 9.72 -10.62 -13.95
CA GLY A 301 9.49 -11.52 -12.82
C GLY A 301 9.36 -10.75 -11.51
N ARG A 302 10.27 -9.81 -11.26
CA ARG A 302 10.22 -8.94 -10.08
C ARG A 302 9.04 -7.97 -10.09
N VAL A 303 8.70 -7.44 -11.27
CA VAL A 303 7.50 -6.58 -11.41
C VAL A 303 6.24 -7.36 -11.07
N TYR A 304 6.10 -8.59 -11.57
CA TYR A 304 4.95 -9.43 -11.28
C TYR A 304 4.91 -9.86 -9.81
N GLU A 305 6.06 -10.20 -9.24
CA GLU A 305 6.18 -10.49 -7.81
C GLU A 305 5.74 -9.28 -6.96
N ASN A 306 6.14 -8.07 -7.33
CA ASN A 306 5.69 -6.85 -6.66
C ASN A 306 4.17 -6.65 -6.76
N MET A 307 3.58 -6.87 -7.94
CA MET A 307 2.13 -6.76 -8.14
C MET A 307 1.36 -7.78 -7.30
N VAL A 308 1.84 -9.03 -7.26
CA VAL A 308 1.25 -10.11 -6.44
C VAL A 308 1.34 -9.77 -4.96
N CYS A 309 2.49 -9.28 -4.48
CA CYS A 309 2.67 -8.84 -3.10
C CYS A 309 1.63 -7.80 -2.70
N LEU A 310 1.48 -6.74 -3.49
CA LEU A 310 0.50 -5.68 -3.21
C LEU A 310 -0.94 -6.20 -3.21
N GLU A 311 -1.25 -7.14 -4.08
CA GLU A 311 -2.59 -7.72 -4.14
C GLU A 311 -2.90 -8.61 -2.94
N LEU A 312 -1.90 -9.37 -2.44
CA LEU A 312 -2.00 -10.12 -1.20
C LEU A 312 -2.22 -9.20 0.02
N LEU A 313 -1.41 -8.14 0.15
CA LEU A 313 -1.54 -7.14 1.21
C LEU A 313 -2.92 -6.45 1.16
N ARG A 314 -3.38 -6.03 -0.03
CA ARG A 314 -4.71 -5.44 -0.26
C ARG A 314 -5.83 -6.38 0.14
N SER A 315 -5.62 -7.69 -0.03
CA SER A 315 -6.57 -8.73 0.36
C SER A 315 -6.57 -9.04 1.86
N GLY A 316 -5.72 -8.35 2.64
CA GLY A 316 -5.63 -8.51 4.09
C GLY A 316 -4.84 -9.74 4.54
N TYR A 317 -3.94 -10.25 3.69
CA TYR A 317 -3.00 -11.28 4.10
C TYR A 317 -1.79 -10.68 4.80
N ASP A 318 -1.33 -11.34 5.86
CA ASP A 318 0.02 -11.20 6.36
C ASP A 318 0.96 -11.95 5.41
N VAL A 319 1.90 -11.21 4.80
CA VAL A 319 2.76 -11.73 3.74
C VAL A 319 4.19 -11.88 4.25
N TYR A 320 4.81 -13.00 3.91
CA TYR A 320 6.19 -13.33 4.28
C TYR A 320 6.93 -13.94 3.09
N VAL A 321 8.25 -13.77 3.04
CA VAL A 321 9.12 -14.52 2.13
C VAL A 321 9.45 -15.87 2.77
N GLY A 322 9.09 -16.96 2.12
CA GLY A 322 9.31 -18.31 2.64
C GLY A 322 10.77 -18.76 2.50
N LYS A 323 11.32 -19.35 3.56
CA LYS A 323 12.58 -20.08 3.51
C LYS A 323 12.32 -21.57 3.75
N LEU A 324 12.72 -22.38 2.79
CA LEU A 324 12.68 -23.84 2.89
C LEU A 324 14.07 -24.43 2.66
N TYR A 325 14.82 -24.74 3.71
CA TYR A 325 16.24 -25.13 3.65
C TYR A 325 17.09 -24.02 2.99
N GLN A 326 17.65 -24.28 1.80
CA GLN A 326 18.41 -23.32 1.01
C GLN A 326 17.58 -22.69 -0.13
N LYS A 327 16.31 -23.07 -0.25
CA LYS A 327 15.40 -22.55 -1.28
C LYS A 327 14.53 -21.45 -0.72
N GLU A 328 14.11 -20.59 -1.61
CA GLU A 328 13.15 -19.52 -1.34
C GLU A 328 11.78 -19.90 -1.89
N ILE A 329 10.74 -19.49 -1.20
CA ILE A 329 9.35 -19.45 -1.69
C ILE A 329 8.98 -17.97 -1.68
N ASP A 330 8.54 -17.43 -2.81
CA ASP A 330 8.33 -16.00 -2.95
C ASP A 330 7.39 -15.47 -1.88
N PHE A 331 6.25 -16.16 -1.66
CA PHE A 331 5.35 -15.77 -0.61
C PHE A 331 4.79 -16.93 0.22
N VAL A 332 4.70 -16.67 1.52
CA VAL A 332 3.84 -17.37 2.47
C VAL A 332 2.80 -16.37 2.91
N ALA A 333 1.57 -16.48 2.42
CA ALA A 333 0.48 -15.58 2.75
C ALA A 333 -0.45 -16.22 3.79
N GLN A 334 -0.77 -15.50 4.87
CA GLN A 334 -1.60 -15.98 5.97
C GLN A 334 -2.74 -15.00 6.25
N ARG A 335 -3.96 -15.51 6.48
CA ARG A 335 -5.11 -14.72 6.89
C ARG A 335 -6.02 -15.55 7.79
N GLY A 336 -6.02 -15.28 9.09
CA GLY A 336 -6.72 -16.13 10.05
C GLY A 336 -6.17 -17.55 10.03
N SER A 337 -7.00 -18.55 9.68
CA SER A 337 -6.60 -19.96 9.55
C SER A 337 -6.09 -20.33 8.14
N GLU A 338 -6.25 -19.44 7.17
CA GLU A 338 -5.79 -19.66 5.80
C GLU A 338 -4.28 -19.46 5.70
N LYS A 339 -3.62 -20.33 4.95
CA LYS A 339 -2.21 -20.20 4.58
C LYS A 339 -2.03 -20.71 3.15
N ILE A 340 -1.22 -19.97 2.36
CA ILE A 340 -0.97 -20.29 0.96
C ILE A 340 0.52 -20.08 0.68
N TYR A 341 1.10 -20.95 -0.13
CA TYR A 341 2.46 -20.84 -0.64
C TYR A 341 2.42 -20.45 -2.13
N ILE A 342 3.17 -19.43 -2.48
CA ILE A 342 3.08 -18.83 -3.82
C ILE A 342 4.48 -18.67 -4.40
N GLN A 343 4.66 -19.10 -5.65
CA GLN A 343 5.77 -18.75 -6.53
C GLN A 343 5.26 -17.84 -7.65
N VAL A 344 6.09 -16.88 -8.05
CA VAL A 344 5.75 -15.93 -9.13
C VAL A 344 6.85 -15.94 -10.18
N SER A 345 6.47 -16.09 -11.45
CA SER A 345 7.41 -16.07 -12.56
C SER A 345 6.88 -15.23 -13.72
N ASP A 346 7.77 -14.66 -14.51
CA ASP A 346 7.40 -13.98 -15.76
C ASP A 346 7.05 -14.96 -16.86
N ASN A 347 7.70 -16.13 -16.86
CA ASN A 347 7.52 -17.15 -17.87
C ASN A 347 7.82 -18.54 -17.29
N ILE A 348 6.99 -19.53 -17.63
CA ILE A 348 7.15 -20.95 -17.26
C ILE A 348 7.02 -21.88 -18.48
N THR A 349 7.24 -21.37 -19.70
CA THR A 349 7.14 -22.18 -20.93
C THR A 349 8.31 -23.16 -21.06
N GLU A 350 9.48 -22.82 -20.54
CA GLU A 350 10.64 -23.70 -20.53
C GLU A 350 10.56 -24.69 -19.36
N GLU A 351 10.77 -25.97 -19.62
CA GLU A 351 10.67 -27.05 -18.63
C GLU A 351 11.61 -26.82 -17.41
N GLU A 352 12.83 -26.34 -17.64
CA GLU A 352 13.78 -26.03 -16.56
C GLU A 352 13.29 -24.89 -15.67
N THR A 353 12.74 -23.83 -16.26
CA THR A 353 12.16 -22.72 -15.52
C THR A 353 10.96 -23.19 -14.72
N PHE A 354 10.03 -23.92 -15.34
CA PHE A 354 8.88 -24.47 -14.64
C PHE A 354 9.29 -25.38 -13.49
N LYS A 355 10.27 -26.26 -13.70
CA LYS A 355 10.80 -27.15 -12.66
C LYS A 355 11.41 -26.37 -11.49
N ARG A 356 12.10 -25.28 -11.77
CA ARG A 356 12.67 -24.39 -10.74
C ARG A 356 11.56 -23.81 -9.84
N GLU A 357 10.41 -23.45 -10.38
CA GLU A 357 9.30 -22.85 -9.64
C GLU A 357 8.49 -23.88 -8.85
N TYR A 358 8.17 -25.05 -9.44
CA TYR A 358 7.34 -26.04 -8.74
C TYR A 358 8.09 -26.91 -7.74
N ALA A 359 9.37 -27.23 -8.00
CA ALA A 359 10.12 -28.15 -7.15
C ALA A 359 10.29 -27.71 -5.69
N PRO A 360 10.46 -26.43 -5.36
CA PRO A 360 10.42 -25.98 -3.97
C PRO A 360 9.06 -26.20 -3.31
N LEU A 361 7.95 -25.96 -4.00
CA LEU A 361 6.60 -26.12 -3.49
C LEU A 361 6.27 -27.59 -3.17
N LEU A 362 6.71 -28.54 -4.01
CA LEU A 362 6.55 -29.98 -3.76
C LEU A 362 7.27 -30.47 -2.50
N GLN A 363 8.32 -29.78 -2.05
CA GLN A 363 9.04 -30.13 -0.84
C GLN A 363 8.32 -29.71 0.44
N ILE A 364 7.29 -28.88 0.34
CA ILE A 364 6.48 -28.45 1.50
C ILE A 364 5.49 -29.59 1.84
N LYS A 365 5.71 -30.23 3.00
CA LYS A 365 4.94 -31.40 3.43
C LYS A 365 3.75 -31.05 4.33
N ASP A 366 2.95 -30.07 3.92
CA ASP A 366 1.69 -29.76 4.59
C ASP A 366 0.55 -29.68 3.58
N ALA A 367 -0.69 -29.62 4.08
CA ALA A 367 -1.91 -29.65 3.27
C ALA A 367 -2.36 -28.27 2.77
N TYR A 368 -1.61 -27.22 3.04
CA TYR A 368 -1.99 -25.89 2.59
C TYR A 368 -1.82 -25.74 1.07
N PRO A 369 -2.67 -24.93 0.42
CA PRO A 369 -2.58 -24.68 -1.02
C PRO A 369 -1.20 -24.20 -1.45
N LYS A 370 -0.80 -24.65 -2.62
CA LYS A 370 0.45 -24.26 -3.28
C LYS A 370 0.10 -23.80 -4.68
N ILE A 371 0.51 -22.58 -5.03
CA ILE A 371 0.16 -21.99 -6.32
C ILE A 371 1.37 -21.39 -7.03
N ILE A 372 1.34 -21.41 -8.34
CA ILE A 372 2.26 -20.68 -9.22
C ILE A 372 1.45 -19.63 -9.96
N ILE A 373 1.93 -18.41 -9.96
CA ILE A 373 1.34 -17.29 -10.71
C ILE A 373 2.36 -16.86 -11.77
N ALA A 374 2.00 -16.97 -13.04
CA ALA A 374 2.90 -16.60 -14.13
C ALA A 374 2.13 -16.03 -15.33
N LYS A 375 2.80 -15.35 -16.26
CA LYS A 375 2.19 -14.96 -17.54
C LYS A 375 2.15 -16.21 -18.43
N THR A 376 1.11 -17.04 -18.30
CA THR A 376 0.98 -18.31 -19.02
C THR A 376 0.25 -18.17 -20.35
N GLY A 377 -0.69 -17.24 -20.45
CA GLY A 377 -1.62 -17.15 -21.59
C GLY A 377 -2.63 -18.30 -21.66
N HIS A 378 -2.72 -19.12 -20.63
CA HIS A 378 -3.61 -20.28 -20.57
C HIS A 378 -4.54 -20.19 -19.36
N PRO A 379 -5.75 -20.79 -19.43
CA PRO A 379 -6.63 -20.93 -18.27
C PRO A 379 -5.92 -21.68 -17.14
N LYS A 380 -6.41 -21.49 -15.90
CA LYS A 380 -5.96 -22.20 -14.71
C LYS A 380 -5.88 -23.72 -14.95
N TYR A 381 -4.78 -24.33 -14.53
CA TYR A 381 -4.59 -25.79 -14.54
C TYR A 381 -3.87 -26.25 -13.27
N SER A 382 -3.79 -27.56 -13.05
CA SER A 382 -3.08 -28.17 -11.94
C SER A 382 -1.95 -29.06 -12.40
N TYR A 383 -0.81 -29.00 -11.73
CA TYR A 383 0.33 -29.87 -11.94
C TYR A 383 0.84 -30.40 -10.60
N GLU A 384 0.88 -31.72 -10.41
CA GLU A 384 1.33 -32.36 -9.15
C GLU A 384 0.64 -31.81 -7.89
N GLY A 385 -0.64 -31.40 -8.00
CA GLY A 385 -1.40 -30.81 -6.90
C GLY A 385 -1.09 -29.33 -6.64
N ILE A 386 -0.25 -28.70 -7.46
CA ILE A 386 0.03 -27.26 -7.45
C ILE A 386 -0.88 -26.62 -8.50
N GLU A 387 -1.60 -25.58 -8.13
CA GLU A 387 -2.42 -24.83 -9.06
C GLU A 387 -1.59 -23.76 -9.78
N VAL A 388 -1.74 -23.66 -11.08
CA VAL A 388 -1.06 -22.68 -11.94
C VAL A 388 -2.07 -21.70 -12.50
N PHE A 389 -1.84 -20.42 -12.26
CA PHE A 389 -2.71 -19.33 -12.69
C PHE A 389 -1.99 -18.42 -13.69
N ASP A 390 -2.72 -17.93 -14.68
CA ASP A 390 -2.30 -16.73 -15.40
C ASP A 390 -2.41 -15.52 -14.47
N ILE A 391 -1.37 -14.69 -14.45
CA ILE A 391 -1.28 -13.54 -13.55
C ILE A 391 -2.43 -12.54 -13.75
N ARG A 392 -2.89 -12.35 -14.99
CA ARG A 392 -3.98 -11.43 -15.31
C ARG A 392 -5.29 -11.92 -14.71
N ASP A 393 -5.58 -13.22 -14.90
CA ASP A 393 -6.78 -13.85 -14.35
C ASP A 393 -6.77 -13.85 -12.82
N TRP A 394 -5.61 -14.12 -12.24
CA TRP A 394 -5.44 -14.10 -10.78
C TRP A 394 -5.70 -12.70 -10.19
N LEU A 395 -5.13 -11.64 -10.81
CA LEU A 395 -5.33 -10.25 -10.36
C LEU A 395 -6.77 -9.75 -10.52
N LEU A 396 -7.50 -10.27 -11.53
CA LEU A 396 -8.91 -9.91 -11.78
C LEU A 396 -9.88 -10.68 -10.88
N ASN A 397 -9.62 -11.97 -10.61
CA ASN A 397 -10.59 -12.93 -10.05
C ASN A 397 -10.09 -13.62 -8.78
N LYS A 398 -9.25 -12.98 -7.99
CA LYS A 398 -8.63 -13.54 -6.76
C LYS A 398 -9.57 -14.27 -5.81
N LYS A 399 -10.86 -13.90 -5.72
CA LYS A 399 -11.86 -14.57 -4.85
C LYS A 399 -12.14 -16.02 -5.25
N GLN A 400 -11.80 -16.43 -6.48
CA GLN A 400 -11.98 -17.81 -6.98
C GLN A 400 -10.68 -18.61 -6.91
N ALA A 401 -9.57 -17.96 -6.58
CA ALA A 401 -8.22 -18.52 -6.63
C ALA A 401 -7.69 -18.93 -5.24
N ILE A 402 -8.45 -18.62 -4.18
CA ILE A 402 -8.06 -18.85 -2.79
C ILE A 402 -9.22 -19.44 -2.01
#